data_8b0b62e94e6e3d5efe67bdab16492cb2
#
_entry.id   8b0b62e94e6e3d5efe67bdab16492cb2
#
_cell.length_a   1.000
_cell.length_b   1.000
_cell.length_c   1.000
_cell.angle_alpha   90.00
_cell.angle_beta   90.00
_cell.angle_gamma   90.00
#
_symmetry.space_group_name_H-M   'P 1'
#
loop_
_entity.id
_entity.type
_entity.pdbx_description
1 polymer ?
#
loop_
_entity_poly.entity_id
_entity_poly.type
_entity_poly.pdbx_seq_one_letter_code
_entity_poly.pdbx_strand_id
1 'polypeptide(L)'
;NEIDYIGFAVVMNNNSNYKSPNYQYFKRKYTDFLYIDRVAVVNKAQRMGVGSSIYNKLYELNSEVPIPICCEVNTLPLNQQSLDFHSKQKFKIIEEVKFGKKRVAMLVKYWNPPELILWLLS
;
A
#
# COMPACT_ATOMS: atom_id res chain seq x y z
N ASN A 1 -15.50 28.43 9.21
CA ASN A 1 -15.01 27.55 8.13
C ASN A 1 -14.95 26.12 8.62
N GLU A 2 -15.82 25.28 8.09
CA GLU A 2 -15.83 23.87 8.42
C GLU A 2 -14.75 23.13 7.60
N ILE A 3 -14.06 22.21 8.26
CA ILE A 3 -13.11 21.31 7.61
C ILE A 3 -13.84 20.01 7.33
N ASP A 4 -13.98 19.67 6.06
CA ASP A 4 -14.57 18.40 5.65
C ASP A 4 -13.45 17.38 5.41
N TYR A 5 -13.49 16.29 6.14
CA TYR A 5 -12.61 15.14 5.89
C TYR A 5 -13.27 14.24 4.86
N ILE A 6 -12.62 14.05 3.71
CA ILE A 6 -13.15 13.22 2.61
C ILE A 6 -12.48 11.86 2.52
N GLY A 7 -11.34 11.69 3.15
CA GLY A 7 -10.62 10.41 3.19
C GLY A 7 -9.40 10.47 4.09
N PHE A 8 -8.86 9.28 4.40
CA PHE A 8 -7.64 9.16 5.19
C PHE A 8 -6.97 7.81 4.92
N ALA A 9 -5.70 7.73 5.30
CA ALA A 9 -4.96 6.48 5.33
C ALA A 9 -4.27 6.31 6.67
N VAL A 10 -4.14 5.08 7.12
CA VAL A 10 -3.34 4.70 8.27
C VAL A 10 -2.13 3.95 7.76
N VAL A 11 -0.94 4.49 8.02
CA VAL A 11 0.33 3.94 7.53
C VAL A 11 1.26 3.75 8.70
N MET A 12 1.96 2.63 8.73
CA MET A 12 2.89 2.28 9.79
C MET A 12 4.25 1.93 9.18
N ASN A 13 5.31 2.19 9.94
CA ASN A 13 6.64 1.72 9.55
C ASN A 13 6.99 0.42 10.28
N ASN A 14 8.22 -0.05 10.10
CA ASN A 14 8.72 -1.29 10.69
C ASN A 14 8.91 -1.25 12.21
N ASN A 15 8.71 -0.09 12.85
CA ASN A 15 8.86 0.05 14.31
C ASN A 15 7.54 -0.07 15.07
N SER A 16 6.43 -0.31 14.38
CA SER A 16 5.13 -0.45 15.02
C SER A 16 5.03 -1.74 15.82
N ASN A 17 4.26 -1.68 16.92
CA ASN A 17 3.92 -2.87 17.72
C ASN A 17 2.64 -3.55 17.25
N TYR A 18 2.19 -3.23 16.04
CA TYR A 18 0.94 -3.77 15.48
C TYR A 18 1.00 -5.28 15.39
N LYS A 19 -0.05 -5.97 15.91
CA LYS A 19 -0.08 -7.43 16.00
C LYS A 19 -0.82 -8.11 14.85
N SER A 20 -1.30 -7.35 13.87
CA SER A 20 -1.98 -7.91 12.70
C SER A 20 -1.10 -8.95 11.99
N PRO A 21 -1.66 -10.13 11.64
CA PRO A 21 -0.90 -11.14 10.89
C PRO A 21 -0.37 -10.62 9.57
N ASN A 22 -1.10 -9.75 8.89
CA ASN A 22 -0.67 -9.17 7.62
C ASN A 22 0.54 -8.26 7.81
N TYR A 23 0.50 -7.40 8.84
CA TYR A 23 1.65 -6.55 9.18
C TYR A 23 2.86 -7.40 9.55
N GLN A 24 2.67 -8.42 10.39
CA GLN A 24 3.75 -9.31 10.83
C GLN A 24 4.37 -10.07 9.64
N TYR A 25 3.56 -10.40 8.62
CA TYR A 25 4.08 -11.01 7.40
C TYR A 25 5.16 -10.14 6.77
N PHE A 26 4.90 -8.85 6.60
CA PHE A 26 5.86 -7.93 6.00
C PHE A 26 7.04 -7.64 6.92
N LYS A 27 6.80 -7.60 8.23
CA LYS A 27 7.86 -7.39 9.23
C LYS A 27 8.89 -8.51 9.21
N ARG A 28 8.47 -9.73 8.91
CA ARG A 28 9.40 -10.85 8.75
C ARG A 28 10.16 -10.80 7.44
N LYS A 29 9.62 -10.14 6.44
CA LYS A 29 10.16 -10.13 5.08
C LYS A 29 11.10 -8.97 4.81
N TYR A 30 10.82 -7.79 5.36
CA TYR A 30 11.58 -6.57 5.10
C TYR A 30 12.09 -5.94 6.38
N THR A 31 13.31 -5.39 6.32
CA THR A 31 13.89 -4.64 7.44
C THR A 31 13.24 -3.27 7.57
N ASP A 32 13.14 -2.55 6.46
CA ASP A 32 12.49 -1.25 6.39
C ASP A 32 11.37 -1.31 5.39
N PHE A 33 10.18 -0.87 5.80
CA PHE A 33 9.01 -0.81 4.93
C PHE A 33 7.96 0.13 5.50
N LEU A 34 7.04 0.56 4.65
CA LEU A 34 5.80 1.21 5.04
C LEU A 34 4.66 0.24 4.82
N TYR A 35 3.74 0.18 5.76
CA TYR A 35 2.57 -0.69 5.68
C TYR A 35 1.31 0.16 5.69
N ILE A 36 0.49 0.02 4.66
CA ILE A 36 -0.81 0.69 4.58
C ILE A 36 -1.83 -0.26 5.20
N ASP A 37 -2.29 0.10 6.41
CA ASP A 37 -3.28 -0.70 7.12
C ASP A 37 -4.68 -0.46 6.58
N ARG A 38 -4.99 0.78 6.28
CA ARG A 38 -6.35 1.19 5.93
C ARG A 38 -6.34 2.45 5.10
N VAL A 39 -7.19 2.47 4.09
CA VAL A 39 -7.53 3.68 3.34
C VAL A 39 -9.05 3.77 3.32
N ALA A 40 -9.59 4.92 3.67
CA ALA A 40 -11.02 5.16 3.66
C ALA A 40 -11.33 6.47 2.93
N VAL A 41 -12.35 6.44 2.09
CA VAL A 41 -12.84 7.61 1.36
C VAL A 41 -14.36 7.65 1.55
N VAL A 42 -14.88 8.84 1.92
CA VAL A 42 -16.33 8.98 2.10
C VAL A 42 -17.07 8.72 0.80
N ASN A 43 -18.30 8.20 0.89
CA ASN A 43 -19.08 7.79 -0.30
C ASN A 43 -19.21 8.90 -1.35
N LYS A 44 -19.50 10.13 -0.93
CA LYS A 44 -19.66 11.25 -1.86
C LYS A 44 -18.38 11.63 -2.60
N ALA A 45 -17.22 11.23 -2.09
CA ALA A 45 -15.90 11.53 -2.67
C ALA A 45 -15.29 10.36 -3.42
N GLN A 46 -15.93 9.19 -3.41
CA GLN A 46 -15.46 8.03 -4.16
C GLN A 46 -15.50 8.32 -5.67
N ARG A 47 -14.53 7.77 -6.40
CA ARG A 47 -14.34 7.98 -7.85
C ARG A 47 -13.95 9.41 -8.24
N MET A 48 -13.58 10.26 -7.26
CA MET A 48 -13.08 11.60 -7.50
C MET A 48 -11.55 11.69 -7.44
N GLY A 49 -10.87 10.54 -7.45
CA GLY A 49 -9.42 10.50 -7.40
C GLY A 49 -8.80 10.73 -6.03
N VAL A 50 -9.60 10.67 -4.96
CA VAL A 50 -9.12 10.90 -3.59
C VAL A 50 -8.13 9.82 -3.17
N GLY A 51 -8.43 8.54 -3.46
CA GLY A 51 -7.51 7.43 -3.17
C GLY A 51 -6.16 7.62 -3.84
N SER A 52 -6.15 7.97 -5.13
CA SER A 52 -4.92 8.22 -5.87
C SER A 52 -4.14 9.40 -5.28
N SER A 53 -4.84 10.46 -4.85
CA SER A 53 -4.19 11.62 -4.22
C SER A 53 -3.53 11.25 -2.90
N ILE A 54 -4.18 10.41 -2.09
CA ILE A 54 -3.61 9.91 -0.83
C ILE A 54 -2.33 9.11 -1.12
N TYR A 55 -2.38 8.20 -2.09
CA TYR A 55 -1.22 7.38 -2.46
C TYR A 55 -0.09 8.23 -3.02
N ASN A 56 -0.40 9.22 -3.87
CA ASN A 56 0.60 10.13 -4.40
C ASN A 56 1.32 10.90 -3.30
N LYS A 57 0.59 11.31 -2.26
CA LYS A 57 1.20 11.97 -1.10
C LYS A 57 2.13 11.02 -0.35
N LEU A 58 1.73 9.77 -0.20
CA LEU A 58 2.57 8.76 0.42
C LEU A 58 3.87 8.54 -0.37
N TYR A 59 3.78 8.46 -1.70
CA TYR A 59 4.97 8.31 -2.56
C TYR A 59 5.90 9.50 -2.43
N GLU A 60 5.34 10.70 -2.38
CA GLU A 60 6.11 11.93 -2.20
C GLU A 60 6.88 11.92 -0.88
N LEU A 61 6.22 11.52 0.22
CA LEU A 61 6.85 11.41 1.53
C LEU A 61 7.93 10.32 1.56
N ASN A 62 7.83 9.31 0.71
CA ASN A 62 8.77 8.19 0.64
C ASN A 62 9.91 8.42 -0.36
N SER A 63 9.97 9.56 -1.03
CA SER A 63 10.84 9.76 -2.19
C SER A 63 12.32 9.96 -1.87
N GLU A 64 12.68 10.50 -0.70
CA GLU A 64 14.07 10.80 -0.35
C GLU A 64 14.89 9.55 -0.05
N VAL A 65 14.33 8.65 0.77
CA VAL A 65 14.95 7.36 1.11
C VAL A 65 13.89 6.29 0.87
N PRO A 66 13.68 5.90 -0.39
CA PRO A 66 12.56 5.02 -0.74
C PRO A 66 12.70 3.64 -0.14
N ILE A 67 11.63 3.17 0.49
CA ILE A 67 11.52 1.81 1.04
C ILE A 67 10.25 1.16 0.48
N PRO A 68 10.15 -0.18 0.53
CA PRO A 68 8.96 -0.86 0.02
C PRO A 68 7.69 -0.39 0.71
N ILE A 69 6.62 -0.21 -0.07
CA ILE A 69 5.29 0.10 0.44
C ILE A 69 4.44 -1.16 0.31
N CYS A 70 3.89 -1.61 1.41
CA CYS A 70 3.22 -2.92 1.53
C CYS A 70 1.77 -2.74 1.94
N CYS A 71 0.92 -3.64 1.45
CA CYS A 71 -0.47 -3.75 1.89
C CYS A 71 -1.00 -5.12 1.50
N GLU A 72 -2.22 -5.44 1.94
CA GLU A 72 -2.91 -6.64 1.50
C GLU A 72 -4.28 -6.29 0.94
N VAL A 73 -4.78 -7.15 0.07
CA VAL A 73 -6.13 -7.05 -0.50
C VAL A 73 -6.77 -8.42 -0.46
N ASN A 74 -8.02 -8.49 0.00
CA ASN A 74 -8.73 -9.75 0.05
C ASN A 74 -8.98 -10.32 -1.33
N THR A 75 -8.64 -11.61 -1.51
CA THR A 75 -8.99 -12.38 -2.71
C THR A 75 -10.14 -13.33 -2.45
N LEU A 76 -10.40 -13.66 -1.16
CA LEU A 76 -11.57 -14.43 -0.72
C LEU A 76 -12.01 -13.91 0.64
N PRO A 77 -13.14 -13.18 0.79
CA PRO A 77 -14.00 -12.69 -0.30
C PRO A 77 -13.24 -11.71 -1.23
N LEU A 78 -13.56 -11.75 -2.51
CA LEU A 78 -12.83 -11.02 -3.53
C LEU A 78 -13.10 -9.51 -3.48
N ASN A 79 -12.06 -8.71 -3.41
CA ASN A 79 -12.12 -7.26 -3.54
C ASN A 79 -11.46 -6.83 -4.86
N GLN A 80 -12.16 -7.03 -5.96
CA GLN A 80 -11.61 -6.76 -7.29
C GLN A 80 -11.30 -5.29 -7.49
N GLN A 81 -12.14 -4.39 -6.96
CA GLN A 81 -11.92 -2.95 -7.09
C GLN A 81 -10.58 -2.53 -6.49
N SER A 82 -10.24 -3.06 -5.32
CA SER A 82 -8.97 -2.75 -4.66
C SER A 82 -7.79 -3.38 -5.38
N LEU A 83 -7.93 -4.61 -5.88
CA LEU A 83 -6.89 -5.25 -6.69
C LEU A 83 -6.59 -4.41 -7.94
N ASP A 84 -7.62 -3.96 -8.64
CA ASP A 84 -7.47 -3.13 -9.83
C ASP A 84 -6.81 -1.79 -9.51
N PHE A 85 -7.25 -1.16 -8.44
CA PHE A 85 -6.67 0.11 -7.99
C PHE A 85 -5.17 -0.03 -7.73
N HIS A 86 -4.78 -1.05 -6.96
CA HIS A 86 -3.37 -1.26 -6.62
C HIS A 86 -2.53 -1.68 -7.82
N SER A 87 -3.12 -2.44 -8.75
CA SER A 87 -2.45 -2.78 -10.00
C SER A 87 -2.13 -1.52 -10.81
N LYS A 88 -3.07 -0.60 -10.91
CA LYS A 88 -2.84 0.70 -11.59
C LYS A 88 -1.80 1.54 -10.87
N GLN A 89 -1.69 1.42 -9.55
CA GLN A 89 -0.67 2.08 -8.75
C GLN A 89 0.70 1.39 -8.83
N LYS A 90 0.82 0.32 -9.61
CA LYS A 90 2.06 -0.44 -9.82
C LYS A 90 2.49 -1.27 -8.63
N PHE A 91 1.57 -1.65 -7.77
CA PHE A 91 1.82 -2.69 -6.77
C PHE A 91 1.86 -4.04 -7.45
N LYS A 92 2.69 -4.93 -6.93
CA LYS A 92 2.80 -6.31 -7.40
C LYS A 92 2.35 -7.27 -6.31
N ILE A 93 1.62 -8.31 -6.70
CA ILE A 93 1.28 -9.40 -5.78
C ILE A 93 2.52 -10.27 -5.64
N ILE A 94 3.00 -10.42 -4.41
CA ILE A 94 4.18 -11.27 -4.14
C ILE A 94 3.79 -12.64 -3.60
N GLU A 95 2.60 -12.75 -3.00
CA GLU A 95 2.11 -14.00 -2.47
C GLU A 95 0.63 -13.89 -2.18
N GLU A 96 -0.09 -15.01 -2.27
CA GLU A 96 -1.46 -15.13 -1.76
C GLU A 96 -1.42 -16.01 -0.53
N VAL A 97 -1.96 -15.53 0.60
CA VAL A 97 -1.89 -16.20 1.89
C VAL A 97 -3.31 -16.52 2.37
N LYS A 98 -3.46 -17.72 2.92
CA LYS A 98 -4.73 -18.17 3.48
C LYS A 98 -4.73 -17.98 4.98
N PHE A 99 -5.74 -17.25 5.48
CA PHE A 99 -5.98 -17.07 6.91
C PHE A 99 -7.37 -17.64 7.25
N GLY A 100 -7.42 -18.89 7.73
CA GLY A 100 -8.70 -19.54 7.97
C GLY A 100 -9.50 -19.67 6.68
N LYS A 101 -10.69 -19.07 6.64
CA LYS A 101 -11.55 -19.08 5.44
C LYS A 101 -11.27 -17.93 4.48
N LYS A 102 -10.39 -16.99 4.87
CA LYS A 102 -10.02 -15.84 4.04
C LYS A 102 -8.77 -16.14 3.25
N ARG A 103 -8.66 -15.47 2.10
CA ARG A 103 -7.41 -15.40 1.34
C ARG A 103 -7.09 -13.94 1.07
N VAL A 104 -5.82 -13.60 1.17
CA VAL A 104 -5.34 -12.24 0.92
C VAL A 104 -4.16 -12.28 -0.03
N ALA A 105 -4.13 -11.32 -0.94
CA ALA A 105 -2.94 -11.07 -1.76
C ALA A 105 -2.05 -10.09 -0.99
N MET A 106 -0.78 -10.43 -0.87
CA MET A 106 0.24 -9.56 -0.30
C MET A 106 0.86 -8.75 -1.43
N LEU A 107 0.77 -7.43 -1.32
CA LEU A 107 1.16 -6.50 -2.38
C LEU A 107 2.31 -5.63 -1.94
N VAL A 108 3.24 -5.38 -2.86
CA VAL A 108 4.39 -4.51 -2.62
C VAL A 108 4.61 -3.60 -3.79
N LYS A 109 4.86 -2.34 -3.49
CA LYS A 109 5.37 -1.38 -4.47
C LYS A 109 6.80 -1.06 -4.10
N TYR A 110 7.72 -1.42 -5.00
CA TYR A 110 9.12 -1.04 -4.86
C TYR A 110 9.37 0.29 -5.55
N TRP A 111 10.30 1.05 -5.00
CA TRP A 111 10.78 2.22 -5.69
C TRP A 111 11.64 1.77 -6.88
N ASN A 112 11.37 2.34 -8.04
CA ASN A 112 12.16 2.10 -9.22
C ASN A 112 13.15 3.28 -9.37
N PRO A 113 14.46 3.01 -9.39
CA PRO A 113 15.41 4.08 -9.63
C PRO A 113 15.16 4.72 -11.01
N PRO A 114 15.45 6.01 -11.16
CA PRO A 114 15.38 6.64 -12.47
C PRO A 114 16.22 5.89 -13.49
N GLU A 115 15.81 5.89 -14.75
CA GLU A 115 16.55 5.24 -15.84
C GLU A 115 18.01 5.66 -15.89
N LEU A 116 18.29 6.91 -15.55
CA LEU A 116 19.64 7.42 -15.49
C LEU A 116 20.54 6.61 -14.55
N ILE A 117 20.02 6.22 -13.39
CA ILE A 117 20.78 5.41 -12.43
C ILE A 117 21.01 4.01 -13.00
N LEU A 118 20.00 3.40 -13.62
CA LEU A 118 20.13 2.10 -14.26
C LEU A 118 21.18 2.16 -15.38
N TRP A 119 21.21 3.25 -16.12
CA TRP A 119 22.19 3.45 -17.16
C TRP A 119 23.62 3.54 -16.60
N LEU A 120 23.80 4.21 -15.48
CA LEU A 120 25.11 4.34 -14.83
C LEU A 120 25.61 3.00 -14.26
N LEU A 121 24.69 2.11 -13.89
CA LEU A 121 25.04 0.80 -13.36
C LEU A 121 25.27 -0.25 -14.46
N SER A 122 24.82 0.04 -15.66
CA SER A 122 25.01 -0.85 -16.79
C SER A 122 26.36 -0.67 -17.46
#